data_5a3a8dcac9ba3b8699080caf6b040314
#
_entry.id   5a3a8dcac9ba3b8699080caf6b040314
#
_cell.length_a   1.000
_cell.length_b   1.000
_cell.length_c   1.000
_cell.angle_alpha   90.00
_cell.angle_beta   90.00
_cell.angle_gamma   90.00
#
_symmetry.space_group_name_H-M   'P 1'
#
loop_
_entity.id
_entity.type
_entity.pdbx_description
1 polymer ?
#
loop_
_entity_poly.entity_id
_entity_poly.type
_entity_poly.pdbx_seq_one_letter_code
_entity_poly.pdbx_strand_id
1 'polypeptide(L)'
;HKSKDFIIEKLPRMYRQFLDTLMIDISKSPMEVAPTAHYSMGGIKVDPDNHTTGIQGLYAAGEVTGGLHGANRLGGNSLAEILVFGKRAGSHAANRSINLDIQYRSKKAIDNAHDKINSFIKNGKNVVRPLQRDLRNIMWEHCGVVRSEKRLNAGIDKINNLKSLLPTVDVRPDSEGFEDLMIAFDLEASILSAESTILSAIERKESRGAHQRSDFENIEESQNVNYLSKLEDEKLVIESNPTEKLSDELEKAIDDTKEIKNYSGKLIE
;
A
#
# COMPACT_ATOMS: atom_id res chain seq x y z
N HIS A 1 14.31 25.60 -20.55
CA HIS A 1 12.90 25.89 -20.74
C HIS A 1 12.43 25.36 -22.08
N LYS A 2 11.29 24.69 -22.15
CA LYS A 2 10.63 24.27 -23.37
C LYS A 2 9.69 25.38 -23.85
N SER A 3 9.46 25.49 -25.17
CA SER A 3 8.55 26.49 -25.73
C SER A 3 7.09 26.23 -25.30
N LYS A 4 6.26 27.25 -25.35
CA LYS A 4 4.82 27.13 -25.09
C LYS A 4 4.16 26.10 -26.00
N ASP A 5 4.50 26.12 -27.29
CA ASP A 5 3.93 25.21 -28.28
C ASP A 5 4.30 23.75 -27.97
N PHE A 6 5.55 23.50 -27.54
CA PHE A 6 5.98 22.17 -27.08
C PHE A 6 5.16 21.69 -25.87
N ILE A 7 4.91 22.58 -24.89
CA ILE A 7 4.12 22.23 -23.70
C ILE A 7 2.67 21.93 -24.08
N ILE A 8 2.07 22.74 -24.95
CA ILE A 8 0.70 22.54 -25.42
C ILE A 8 0.58 21.25 -26.24
N GLU A 9 1.57 20.96 -27.08
CA GLU A 9 1.60 19.71 -27.86
C GLU A 9 1.72 18.47 -26.97
N LYS A 10 2.63 18.48 -25.99
CA LYS A 10 2.93 17.31 -25.16
C LYS A 10 1.99 17.15 -23.98
N LEU A 11 1.45 18.22 -23.44
CA LEU A 11 0.61 18.24 -22.22
C LEU A 11 -0.68 19.05 -22.41
N PRO A 12 -1.45 18.88 -23.49
CA PRO A 12 -2.58 19.76 -23.82
C PRO A 12 -3.66 19.78 -22.74
N ARG A 13 -3.94 18.64 -22.13
CA ARG A 13 -4.94 18.50 -21.07
C ARG A 13 -4.49 19.20 -19.78
N MET A 14 -3.24 18.97 -19.37
CA MET A 14 -2.70 19.62 -18.17
C MET A 14 -2.61 21.12 -18.35
N TYR A 15 -2.15 21.59 -19.51
CA TYR A 15 -2.08 23.02 -19.81
C TYR A 15 -3.44 23.71 -19.62
N ARG A 16 -4.49 23.15 -20.23
CA ARG A 16 -5.87 23.67 -20.05
C ARG A 16 -6.34 23.59 -18.62
N GLN A 17 -6.17 22.44 -17.97
CA GLN A 17 -6.63 22.23 -16.59
C GLN A 17 -6.04 23.26 -15.63
N PHE A 18 -4.73 23.50 -15.66
CA PHE A 18 -4.11 24.48 -14.78
C PHE A 18 -4.47 25.92 -15.13
N LEU A 19 -4.60 26.22 -16.42
CA LEU A 19 -5.03 27.54 -16.85
C LEU A 19 -6.46 27.84 -16.42
N ASP A 20 -7.37 26.90 -16.62
CA ASP A 20 -8.81 27.10 -16.37
C ASP A 20 -9.17 27.04 -14.87
N THR A 21 -8.48 26.19 -14.09
CA THR A 21 -8.82 25.97 -12.67
C THR A 21 -8.00 26.81 -11.69
N LEU A 22 -6.74 27.04 -11.99
CA LEU A 22 -5.79 27.76 -11.11
C LEU A 22 -5.29 29.08 -11.68
N MET A 23 -5.70 29.44 -12.90
CA MET A 23 -5.21 30.62 -13.64
C MET A 23 -3.68 30.62 -13.85
N ILE A 24 -3.06 29.43 -13.85
CA ILE A 24 -1.61 29.27 -14.02
C ILE A 24 -1.30 28.87 -15.45
N ASP A 25 -0.60 29.73 -16.19
CA ASP A 25 0.00 29.39 -17.48
C ASP A 25 1.36 28.69 -17.25
N ILE A 26 1.33 27.33 -17.24
CA ILE A 26 2.53 26.51 -16.99
C ILE A 26 3.63 26.65 -18.03
N SER A 27 3.37 27.37 -19.15
CA SER A 27 4.40 27.73 -20.11
C SER A 27 5.20 28.97 -19.70
N LYS A 28 4.68 29.76 -18.75
CA LYS A 28 5.26 31.03 -18.31
C LYS A 28 5.68 31.02 -16.85
N SER A 29 4.90 30.33 -16.00
CA SER A 29 5.08 30.33 -14.56
C SER A 29 5.41 28.92 -14.06
N PRO A 30 6.33 28.76 -13.10
CA PRO A 30 6.56 27.52 -12.43
C PRO A 30 5.31 27.11 -11.62
N MET A 31 5.12 25.80 -11.50
CA MET A 31 4.06 25.20 -10.70
C MET A 31 4.67 24.42 -9.57
N GLU A 32 4.10 24.54 -8.39
CA GLU A 32 4.48 23.74 -7.25
C GLU A 32 4.03 22.29 -7.47
N VAL A 33 4.96 21.37 -7.27
CA VAL A 33 4.71 19.92 -7.37
C VAL A 33 5.29 19.22 -6.15
N ALA A 34 4.59 18.18 -5.69
CA ALA A 34 5.07 17.34 -4.60
C ALA A 34 4.78 15.86 -4.92
N PRO A 35 5.62 14.93 -4.43
CA PRO A 35 5.29 13.53 -4.52
C PRO A 35 4.05 13.24 -3.68
N THR A 36 3.18 12.39 -4.21
CA THR A 36 1.95 11.96 -3.55
C THR A 36 1.92 10.44 -3.51
N ALA A 37 1.50 9.86 -2.39
CA ALA A 37 1.22 8.43 -2.32
C ALA A 37 0.12 8.08 -3.33
N HIS A 38 0.40 7.13 -4.20
CA HIS A 38 -0.49 6.76 -5.29
C HIS A 38 -0.86 5.28 -5.27
N TYR A 39 0.11 4.40 -5.02
CA TYR A 39 -0.08 2.95 -5.09
C TYR A 39 0.83 2.22 -4.10
N SER A 40 0.27 1.24 -3.38
CA SER A 40 1.03 0.38 -2.49
C SER A 40 1.50 -0.87 -3.23
N MET A 41 2.81 -1.18 -3.20
CA MET A 41 3.38 -2.40 -3.77
C MET A 41 3.41 -3.57 -2.79
N GLY A 42 3.07 -3.33 -1.55
CA GLY A 42 2.90 -4.35 -0.51
C GLY A 42 1.44 -4.66 -0.25
N GLY A 43 1.15 -5.72 0.47
CA GLY A 43 -0.22 -6.09 0.79
C GLY A 43 -0.35 -7.52 1.29
N ILE A 44 -1.55 -8.05 1.23
CA ILE A 44 -1.87 -9.41 1.68
C ILE A 44 -1.15 -10.43 0.78
N LYS A 45 -0.44 -11.37 1.42
CA LYS A 45 0.12 -12.54 0.71
C LYS A 45 -1.02 -13.41 0.20
N VAL A 46 -1.00 -13.70 -1.08
CA VAL A 46 -1.97 -14.60 -1.73
C VAL A 46 -1.27 -15.74 -2.44
N ASP A 47 -1.97 -16.83 -2.62
CA ASP A 47 -1.56 -17.89 -3.53
C ASP A 47 -1.65 -17.38 -4.98
N PRO A 48 -0.60 -17.51 -5.81
CA PRO A 48 -0.57 -16.92 -7.14
C PRO A 48 -1.60 -17.51 -8.12
N ASP A 49 -2.04 -18.76 -7.89
CA ASP A 49 -2.94 -19.46 -8.81
C ASP A 49 -4.42 -19.20 -8.52
N ASN A 50 -4.79 -19.14 -7.25
CA ASN A 50 -6.19 -19.09 -6.83
C ASN A 50 -6.57 -17.86 -6.00
N HIS A 51 -5.59 -17.05 -5.62
CA HIS A 51 -5.76 -15.83 -4.81
C HIS A 51 -6.36 -16.02 -3.42
N THR A 52 -6.17 -17.20 -2.82
CA THR A 52 -6.50 -17.42 -1.41
C THR A 52 -5.46 -16.76 -0.50
N THR A 53 -5.91 -16.30 0.67
CA THR A 53 -5.05 -15.58 1.64
C THR A 53 -4.45 -16.48 2.72
N GLY A 54 -4.68 -17.81 2.64
CA GLY A 54 -4.39 -18.74 3.72
C GLY A 54 -5.52 -18.85 4.75
N ILE A 55 -6.46 -17.90 4.78
CA ILE A 55 -7.69 -17.98 5.57
C ILE A 55 -8.78 -18.61 4.71
N GLN A 56 -9.36 -19.70 5.19
CA GLN A 56 -10.35 -20.46 4.43
C GLN A 56 -11.57 -19.60 4.04
N GLY A 57 -11.81 -19.47 2.73
CA GLY A 57 -12.93 -18.70 2.18
C GLY A 57 -12.66 -17.21 2.01
N LEU A 58 -11.46 -16.73 2.34
CA LEU A 58 -11.02 -15.36 2.11
C LEU A 58 -10.08 -15.29 0.89
N TYR A 59 -10.43 -14.44 -0.05
CA TYR A 59 -9.68 -14.18 -1.28
C TYR A 59 -9.32 -12.70 -1.35
N ALA A 60 -8.22 -12.37 -2.02
CA ALA A 60 -7.83 -10.99 -2.25
C ALA A 60 -7.24 -10.82 -3.66
N ALA A 61 -7.51 -9.67 -4.28
CA ALA A 61 -6.95 -9.29 -5.58
C ALA A 61 -6.86 -7.77 -5.72
N GLY A 62 -5.97 -7.29 -6.58
CA GLY A 62 -5.72 -5.87 -6.79
C GLY A 62 -4.71 -5.29 -5.82
N GLU A 63 -4.70 -3.98 -5.65
CA GLU A 63 -3.73 -3.22 -4.84
C GLU A 63 -3.57 -3.73 -3.40
N VAL A 64 -4.62 -4.35 -2.84
CA VAL A 64 -4.58 -4.93 -1.50
C VAL A 64 -3.62 -6.12 -1.38
N THR A 65 -3.17 -6.70 -2.50
CA THR A 65 -2.26 -7.86 -2.52
C THR A 65 -0.81 -7.44 -2.72
N GLY A 66 0.12 -8.17 -2.11
CA GLY A 66 1.55 -8.01 -2.32
C GLY A 66 2.15 -9.04 -3.29
N GLY A 67 3.32 -8.69 -3.85
CA GLY A 67 4.15 -9.62 -4.61
C GLY A 67 4.14 -9.43 -6.14
N LEU A 68 3.01 -9.10 -6.75
CA LEU A 68 2.88 -9.03 -8.21
C LEU A 68 3.79 -7.98 -8.87
N HIS A 69 3.93 -6.82 -8.27
CA HIS A 69 4.66 -5.69 -8.86
C HIS A 69 6.10 -5.56 -8.39
N GLY A 70 6.58 -6.49 -7.58
CA GLY A 70 7.93 -6.44 -7.03
C GLY A 70 8.19 -5.14 -6.27
N ALA A 71 9.32 -4.51 -6.54
CA ALA A 71 9.76 -3.32 -5.80
C ALA A 71 9.10 -2.01 -6.27
N ASN A 72 8.52 -1.97 -7.46
CA ASN A 72 7.74 -0.81 -7.96
C ASN A 72 6.85 -1.20 -9.14
N ARG A 73 5.63 -0.72 -9.13
CA ARG A 73 4.65 -0.96 -10.19
C ARG A 73 4.92 -0.07 -11.42
N LEU A 74 4.90 -0.67 -12.59
CA LEU A 74 4.95 0.08 -13.85
C LEU A 74 3.57 0.69 -14.18
N GLY A 75 3.59 1.87 -14.82
CA GLY A 75 2.37 2.58 -15.22
C GLY A 75 1.43 1.72 -16.07
N GLY A 76 0.13 1.79 -15.79
CA GLY A 76 -0.91 1.02 -16.48
C GLY A 76 -1.18 -0.38 -15.91
N ASN A 77 -0.21 -1.04 -15.28
CA ASN A 77 -0.34 -2.43 -14.83
C ASN A 77 -1.39 -2.64 -13.74
N SER A 78 -1.74 -1.62 -12.94
CA SER A 78 -2.78 -1.74 -11.92
C SER A 78 -4.16 -2.08 -12.50
N LEU A 79 -4.52 -1.49 -13.65
CA LEU A 79 -5.79 -1.77 -14.29
C LEU A 79 -5.84 -3.18 -14.87
N ALA A 80 -4.74 -3.65 -15.46
CA ALA A 80 -4.63 -5.04 -15.94
C ALA A 80 -4.70 -6.03 -14.76
N GLU A 81 -4.03 -5.72 -13.66
CA GLU A 81 -4.05 -6.52 -12.44
C GLU A 81 -5.47 -6.75 -11.92
N ILE A 82 -6.22 -5.68 -11.66
CA ILE A 82 -7.56 -5.80 -11.06
C ILE A 82 -8.54 -6.57 -11.96
N LEU A 83 -8.40 -6.46 -13.29
CA LEU A 83 -9.23 -7.20 -14.23
C LEU A 83 -8.88 -8.69 -14.25
N VAL A 84 -7.62 -9.03 -14.37
CA VAL A 84 -7.15 -10.41 -14.48
C VAL A 84 -7.33 -11.16 -13.17
N PHE A 85 -6.74 -10.62 -12.10
CA PHE A 85 -6.72 -11.32 -10.82
C PHE A 85 -8.02 -11.17 -10.03
N GLY A 86 -8.77 -10.09 -10.24
CA GLY A 86 -10.14 -9.97 -9.73
C GLY A 86 -11.07 -11.03 -10.31
N LYS A 87 -10.99 -11.28 -11.63
CA LYS A 87 -11.72 -12.38 -12.27
C LYS A 87 -11.29 -13.74 -11.73
N ARG A 88 -9.97 -13.97 -11.56
CA ARG A 88 -9.42 -15.25 -11.04
C ARG A 88 -9.91 -15.51 -9.62
N ALA A 89 -9.71 -14.58 -8.71
CA ALA A 89 -10.16 -14.66 -7.32
C ALA A 89 -11.68 -14.87 -7.22
N GLY A 90 -12.47 -14.09 -8.00
CA GLY A 90 -13.92 -14.21 -8.04
C GLY A 90 -14.40 -15.58 -8.54
N SER A 91 -13.75 -16.13 -9.57
CA SER A 91 -14.09 -17.46 -10.09
C SER A 91 -13.81 -18.56 -9.05
N HIS A 92 -12.68 -18.49 -8.35
CA HIS A 92 -12.35 -19.46 -7.30
C HIS A 92 -13.28 -19.32 -6.09
N ALA A 93 -13.63 -18.10 -5.68
CA ALA A 93 -14.60 -17.86 -4.62
C ALA A 93 -16.00 -18.39 -4.97
N ALA A 94 -16.46 -18.14 -6.20
CA ALA A 94 -17.76 -18.65 -6.70
C ALA A 94 -17.80 -20.18 -6.73
N ASN A 95 -16.76 -20.81 -7.30
CA ASN A 95 -16.67 -22.28 -7.36
C ASN A 95 -16.67 -22.92 -5.96
N ARG A 96 -16.00 -22.27 -5.00
CA ARG A 96 -16.03 -22.72 -3.62
C ARG A 96 -17.44 -22.60 -3.02
N SER A 97 -18.12 -21.46 -3.26
CA SER A 97 -19.43 -21.19 -2.66
C SER A 97 -20.53 -22.17 -3.10
N ILE A 98 -20.44 -22.68 -4.34
CA ILE A 98 -21.39 -23.66 -4.88
C ILE A 98 -21.41 -24.97 -4.05
N ASN A 99 -20.25 -25.32 -3.46
CA ASN A 99 -20.07 -26.55 -2.72
C ASN A 99 -20.19 -26.36 -1.19
N LEU A 100 -20.62 -25.18 -0.74
CA LEU A 100 -20.82 -24.92 0.68
C LEU A 100 -22.28 -25.10 1.08
N ASP A 101 -22.50 -25.74 2.22
CA ASP A 101 -23.80 -25.72 2.90
C ASP A 101 -24.13 -24.30 3.36
N ILE A 102 -25.41 -24.08 3.73
CA ILE A 102 -25.87 -22.81 4.28
C ILE A 102 -25.00 -22.43 5.50
N GLN A 103 -24.39 -21.25 5.41
CA GLN A 103 -23.52 -20.74 6.46
C GLN A 103 -24.29 -19.78 7.38
N TYR A 104 -24.36 -20.11 8.66
CA TYR A 104 -24.96 -19.25 9.68
C TYR A 104 -23.87 -18.55 10.49
N ARG A 105 -24.06 -17.26 10.76
CA ARG A 105 -23.19 -16.54 11.69
C ARG A 105 -23.47 -17.01 13.11
N SER A 106 -22.42 -17.36 13.87
CA SER A 106 -22.58 -17.73 15.26
C SER A 106 -23.01 -16.53 16.10
N LYS A 107 -23.81 -16.78 17.15
CA LYS A 107 -24.18 -15.75 18.13
C LYS A 107 -22.93 -15.05 18.69
N LYS A 108 -21.89 -15.81 19.00
CA LYS A 108 -20.61 -15.29 19.51
C LYS A 108 -19.97 -14.29 18.53
N ALA A 109 -20.04 -14.54 17.22
CA ALA A 109 -19.49 -13.60 16.22
C ALA A 109 -20.29 -12.30 16.18
N ILE A 110 -21.59 -12.36 16.35
CA ILE A 110 -22.48 -11.19 16.41
C ILE A 110 -22.19 -10.39 17.69
N ASP A 111 -22.12 -11.06 18.84
CA ASP A 111 -21.86 -10.44 20.13
C ASP A 111 -20.47 -9.75 20.12
N ASN A 112 -19.43 -10.41 19.60
CA ASN A 112 -18.09 -9.82 19.43
C ASN A 112 -18.12 -8.55 18.55
N ALA A 113 -18.90 -8.54 17.47
CA ALA A 113 -19.03 -7.37 16.61
C ALA A 113 -19.72 -6.19 17.35
N HIS A 114 -20.75 -6.47 18.12
CA HIS A 114 -21.41 -5.48 18.99
C HIS A 114 -20.44 -4.92 20.03
N ASP A 115 -19.71 -5.79 20.72
CA ASP A 115 -18.73 -5.39 21.74
C ASP A 115 -17.64 -4.49 21.12
N LYS A 116 -17.20 -4.83 19.91
CA LYS A 116 -16.22 -4.01 19.18
C LYS A 116 -16.76 -2.62 18.86
N ILE A 117 -18.01 -2.51 18.36
CA ILE A 117 -18.65 -1.21 18.10
C ILE A 117 -18.76 -0.43 19.42
N ASN A 118 -19.29 -1.05 20.47
CA ASN A 118 -19.46 -0.41 21.76
C ASN A 118 -18.14 0.00 22.41
N SER A 119 -17.03 -0.67 22.07
CA SER A 119 -15.72 -0.31 22.58
C SER A 119 -15.24 1.08 22.13
N PHE A 120 -15.77 1.60 21.01
CA PHE A 120 -15.49 2.96 20.53
C PHE A 120 -16.50 3.99 21.03
N ILE A 121 -17.69 3.58 21.48
CA ILE A 121 -18.76 4.46 21.94
C ILE A 121 -18.70 4.52 23.48
N LYS A 122 -17.82 5.36 23.97
CA LYS A 122 -17.58 5.52 25.41
C LYS A 122 -17.11 6.94 25.71
N ASN A 123 -17.15 7.32 27.00
CA ASN A 123 -16.60 8.59 27.47
C ASN A 123 -15.05 8.53 27.50
N GLY A 124 -14.44 8.40 26.33
CA GLY A 124 -13.00 8.43 26.14
C GLY A 124 -12.45 9.87 26.20
N LYS A 125 -11.13 9.98 26.09
CA LYS A 125 -10.43 11.26 26.16
C LYS A 125 -9.97 11.76 24.80
N ASN A 126 -9.87 10.86 23.80
CA ASN A 126 -9.24 11.15 22.53
C ASN A 126 -10.22 11.06 21.36
N VAL A 127 -10.32 12.13 20.60
CA VAL A 127 -11.07 12.19 19.36
C VAL A 127 -10.29 11.52 18.24
N VAL A 128 -10.94 10.78 17.38
CA VAL A 128 -10.28 9.93 16.39
C VAL A 128 -9.55 10.71 15.26
N ARG A 129 -10.12 11.81 14.78
CA ARG A 129 -9.57 12.58 13.64
C ARG A 129 -8.17 13.15 13.88
N PRO A 130 -7.83 13.73 15.04
CA PRO A 130 -6.47 14.12 15.36
C PRO A 130 -5.50 12.94 15.30
N LEU A 131 -5.86 11.78 15.86
CA LEU A 131 -5.00 10.58 15.86
C LEU A 131 -4.74 10.07 14.43
N GLN A 132 -5.75 10.11 13.55
CA GLN A 132 -5.59 9.76 12.14
C GLN A 132 -4.62 10.74 11.43
N ARG A 133 -4.73 12.04 11.72
CA ARG A 133 -3.81 13.06 11.18
C ARG A 133 -2.39 12.85 11.69
N ASP A 134 -2.23 12.54 12.97
CA ASP A 134 -0.92 12.28 13.56
C ASP A 134 -0.28 11.03 12.92
N LEU A 135 -1.04 9.97 12.67
CA LEU A 135 -0.57 8.80 11.92
C LEU A 135 -0.03 9.18 10.53
N ARG A 136 -0.78 9.99 9.78
CA ARG A 136 -0.34 10.46 8.46
C ARG A 136 0.95 11.27 8.52
N ASN A 137 1.06 12.16 9.51
CA ASN A 137 2.26 12.97 9.72
C ASN A 137 3.46 12.10 10.11
N ILE A 138 3.27 11.14 11.00
CA ILE A 138 4.31 10.18 11.39
C ILE A 138 4.83 9.43 10.16
N MET A 139 3.93 8.89 9.36
CA MET A 139 4.33 8.14 8.16
C MET A 139 5.02 9.02 7.13
N TRP A 140 4.53 10.24 6.91
CA TRP A 140 5.16 11.19 6.00
C TRP A 140 6.57 11.58 6.44
N GLU A 141 6.75 11.92 7.71
CA GLU A 141 8.03 12.39 8.24
C GLU A 141 9.06 11.27 8.41
N HIS A 142 8.63 10.07 8.81
CA HIS A 142 9.53 9.01 9.23
C HIS A 142 9.65 7.84 8.24
N CYS A 143 8.63 7.60 7.41
CA CYS A 143 8.59 6.52 6.41
C CYS A 143 8.20 7.02 5.01
N GLY A 144 8.47 8.28 4.69
CA GLY A 144 8.17 8.91 3.42
C GLY A 144 9.06 8.41 2.28
N VAL A 145 9.28 9.29 1.26
CA VAL A 145 9.99 8.94 0.02
C VAL A 145 11.44 8.51 0.28
N VAL A 146 12.18 9.25 1.13
CA VAL A 146 13.55 8.91 1.51
C VAL A 146 13.60 8.56 2.98
N ARG A 147 14.07 7.37 3.26
CA ARG A 147 14.11 6.74 4.58
C ARG A 147 15.53 6.64 5.11
N SER A 148 15.67 6.51 6.43
CA SER A 148 16.92 6.12 7.09
C SER A 148 16.60 5.38 8.37
N GLU A 149 17.52 4.55 8.87
CA GLU A 149 17.34 3.79 10.11
C GLU A 149 16.94 4.70 11.28
N LYS A 150 17.61 5.86 11.43
CA LYS A 150 17.28 6.83 12.46
C LYS A 150 15.83 7.33 12.39
N ARG A 151 15.35 7.64 11.17
CA ARG A 151 13.97 8.12 10.96
C ARG A 151 12.96 7.01 11.19
N LEU A 152 13.22 5.82 10.67
CA LEU A 152 12.34 4.66 10.82
C LEU A 152 12.19 4.27 12.31
N ASN A 153 13.28 4.22 13.07
CA ASN A 153 13.22 3.93 14.50
C ASN A 153 12.44 5.00 15.28
N ALA A 154 12.64 6.27 14.99
CA ALA A 154 11.82 7.34 15.58
C ALA A 154 10.34 7.24 15.17
N GLY A 155 10.06 6.73 13.96
CA GLY A 155 8.71 6.46 13.47
C GLY A 155 8.02 5.36 14.26
N ILE A 156 8.70 4.23 14.48
CA ILE A 156 8.12 3.10 15.23
C ILE A 156 7.81 3.47 16.68
N ASP A 157 8.66 4.28 17.32
CA ASP A 157 8.40 4.78 18.68
C ASP A 157 7.11 5.62 18.72
N LYS A 158 6.92 6.50 17.73
CA LYS A 158 5.71 7.32 17.63
C LYS A 158 4.46 6.48 17.31
N ILE A 159 4.59 5.46 16.46
CA ILE A 159 3.49 4.51 16.18
C ILE A 159 3.09 3.76 17.45
N ASN A 160 4.05 3.29 18.24
CA ASN A 160 3.77 2.61 19.52
C ASN A 160 3.05 3.53 20.50
N ASN A 161 3.44 4.80 20.58
CA ASN A 161 2.75 5.79 21.40
C ASN A 161 1.31 6.00 20.90
N LEU A 162 1.10 6.14 19.58
CA LEU A 162 -0.23 6.30 19.00
C LEU A 162 -1.11 5.07 19.26
N LYS A 163 -0.55 3.86 19.11
CA LYS A 163 -1.21 2.57 19.39
C LYS A 163 -1.72 2.49 20.83
N SER A 164 -0.94 3.01 21.79
CA SER A 164 -1.32 3.06 23.21
C SER A 164 -2.54 3.95 23.50
N LEU A 165 -2.87 4.86 22.58
CA LEU A 165 -4.04 5.75 22.71
C LEU A 165 -5.33 5.13 22.16
N LEU A 166 -5.27 4.06 21.35
CA LEU A 166 -6.45 3.40 20.77
C LEU A 166 -7.51 3.03 21.81
N PRO A 167 -7.18 2.45 22.99
CA PRO A 167 -8.17 2.12 24.00
C PRO A 167 -8.90 3.32 24.60
N THR A 168 -8.41 4.53 24.37
CA THR A 168 -8.97 5.78 24.90
C THR A 168 -9.75 6.58 23.87
N VAL A 169 -9.90 6.07 22.66
CA VAL A 169 -10.69 6.70 21.60
C VAL A 169 -12.15 6.75 22.00
N ASP A 170 -12.78 7.90 21.76
CA ASP A 170 -14.19 8.16 21.96
C ASP A 170 -14.84 8.60 20.64
N VAL A 171 -15.88 7.89 20.25
CA VAL A 171 -16.71 8.22 19.10
C VAL A 171 -18.13 8.48 19.60
N ARG A 172 -18.67 9.65 19.28
CA ARG A 172 -20.04 10.02 19.57
C ARG A 172 -20.94 9.66 18.39
N PRO A 173 -21.88 8.73 18.54
CA PRO A 173 -22.70 8.25 17.42
C PRO A 173 -23.92 9.17 17.18
N ASP A 174 -23.70 10.47 17.08
CA ASP A 174 -24.68 11.40 16.54
C ASP A 174 -24.62 11.44 15.00
N SER A 175 -25.50 12.20 14.37
CA SER A 175 -25.57 12.28 12.91
C SER A 175 -24.25 12.75 12.26
N GLU A 176 -23.41 13.47 13.00
CA GLU A 176 -22.10 13.94 12.56
C GLU A 176 -20.99 12.94 12.91
N GLY A 177 -21.19 12.10 13.92
CA GLY A 177 -20.20 11.14 14.43
C GLY A 177 -20.18 9.77 13.74
N PHE A 178 -21.08 9.48 12.82
CA PHE A 178 -21.06 8.20 12.10
C PHE A 178 -19.80 8.00 11.25
N GLU A 179 -19.28 9.06 10.65
CA GLU A 179 -18.00 9.00 9.95
C GLU A 179 -16.84 8.71 10.91
N ASP A 180 -16.89 9.24 12.12
CA ASP A 180 -15.86 9.03 13.13
C ASP A 180 -15.80 7.57 13.60
N LEU A 181 -16.91 6.84 13.59
CA LEU A 181 -16.93 5.41 13.86
C LEU A 181 -16.18 4.62 12.78
N MET A 182 -16.39 4.94 11.50
CA MET A 182 -15.63 4.34 10.41
C MET A 182 -14.14 4.64 10.54
N ILE A 183 -13.79 5.90 10.83
CA ILE A 183 -12.39 6.32 11.02
C ILE A 183 -11.75 5.57 12.20
N ALA A 184 -12.51 5.29 13.28
CA ALA A 184 -12.00 4.55 14.44
C ALA A 184 -11.66 3.08 14.09
N PHE A 185 -12.49 2.42 13.29
CA PHE A 185 -12.19 1.09 12.76
C PHE A 185 -10.97 1.11 11.83
N ASP A 186 -10.94 2.07 10.90
CA ASP A 186 -9.83 2.23 9.94
C ASP A 186 -8.51 2.59 10.63
N LEU A 187 -8.56 3.37 11.72
CA LEU A 187 -7.36 3.80 12.44
C LEU A 187 -6.59 2.62 13.03
N GLU A 188 -7.27 1.64 13.61
CA GLU A 188 -6.64 0.44 14.16
C GLU A 188 -5.91 -0.34 13.07
N ALA A 189 -6.58 -0.60 11.94
CA ALA A 189 -5.99 -1.27 10.78
C ALA A 189 -4.84 -0.45 10.15
N SER A 190 -5.00 0.87 10.08
CA SER A 190 -3.99 1.78 9.52
C SER A 190 -2.73 1.82 10.39
N ILE A 191 -2.86 1.81 11.71
CA ILE A 191 -1.72 1.73 12.64
C ILE A 191 -0.97 0.41 12.45
N LEU A 192 -1.68 -0.72 12.34
CA LEU A 192 -1.07 -2.03 12.11
C LEU A 192 -0.32 -2.06 10.76
N SER A 193 -0.92 -1.50 9.70
CA SER A 193 -0.28 -1.40 8.38
C SER A 193 0.94 -0.48 8.41
N ALA A 194 0.90 0.62 9.14
CA ALA A 194 2.02 1.55 9.32
C ALA A 194 3.17 0.88 10.09
N GLU A 195 2.87 0.18 11.18
CA GLU A 195 3.84 -0.59 11.96
C GLU A 195 4.53 -1.64 11.09
N SER A 196 3.76 -2.44 10.32
CA SER A 196 4.28 -3.42 9.37
C SER A 196 5.19 -2.79 8.32
N THR A 197 4.79 -1.64 7.76
CA THR A 197 5.57 -0.93 6.74
C THR A 197 6.91 -0.43 7.30
N ILE A 198 6.91 0.17 8.50
CA ILE A 198 8.14 0.67 9.12
C ILE A 198 9.08 -0.47 9.48
N LEU A 199 8.57 -1.53 10.12
CA LEU A 199 9.38 -2.68 10.52
C LEU A 199 10.00 -3.37 9.30
N SER A 200 9.23 -3.61 8.24
CA SER A 200 9.76 -4.17 6.99
C SER A 200 10.81 -3.25 6.33
N ALA A 201 10.62 -1.92 6.43
CA ALA A 201 11.57 -0.95 5.90
C ALA A 201 12.87 -0.87 6.72
N ILE A 202 12.84 -1.17 8.02
CA ILE A 202 14.02 -1.28 8.88
C ILE A 202 14.87 -2.50 8.47
N GLU A 203 14.20 -3.64 8.25
CA GLU A 203 14.87 -4.89 7.84
C GLU A 203 15.50 -4.80 6.44
N ARG A 204 14.88 -4.04 5.53
CA ARG A 204 15.40 -3.88 4.16
C ARG A 204 16.51 -2.83 4.11
N LYS A 205 17.75 -3.31 4.14
CA LYS A 205 18.98 -2.49 4.14
C LYS A 205 19.54 -2.30 2.72
N GLU A 206 18.72 -1.76 1.84
CA GLU A 206 19.06 -1.45 0.44
C GLU A 206 18.14 -0.34 -0.09
N SER A 207 18.39 0.15 -1.30
CA SER A 207 17.46 0.96 -2.07
C SER A 207 17.02 0.20 -3.31
N ARG A 208 15.69 -0.09 -3.41
CA ARG A 208 15.11 -0.89 -4.52
C ARG A 208 13.71 -0.38 -4.86
N GLY A 209 13.49 0.02 -6.09
CA GLY A 209 12.18 0.49 -6.56
C GLY A 209 11.68 1.70 -5.78
N ALA A 210 10.50 1.58 -5.16
CA ALA A 210 9.92 2.64 -4.33
C ALA A 210 10.55 2.77 -2.93
N HIS A 211 11.34 1.78 -2.50
CA HIS A 211 12.04 1.82 -1.23
C HIS A 211 13.41 2.49 -1.40
N GLN A 212 13.54 3.71 -0.86
CA GLN A 212 14.77 4.50 -0.95
C GLN A 212 15.34 4.76 0.45
N ARG A 213 16.58 4.34 0.67
CA ARG A 213 17.34 4.48 1.91
C ARG A 213 18.56 5.39 1.70
N SER A 214 18.63 6.52 2.42
CA SER A 214 19.80 7.41 2.36
C SER A 214 21.04 6.85 3.06
N ASP A 215 20.88 5.81 3.89
CA ASP A 215 21.92 5.09 4.60
C ASP A 215 22.32 3.75 3.93
N PHE A 216 21.56 3.31 2.90
CA PHE A 216 21.81 2.12 2.09
C PHE A 216 21.38 2.40 0.65
N GLU A 217 22.19 3.13 -0.11
CA GLU A 217 21.80 3.68 -1.42
C GLU A 217 21.79 2.65 -2.56
N ASN A 218 22.51 1.54 -2.40
CA ASN A 218 22.65 0.53 -3.45
C ASN A 218 21.62 -0.58 -3.33
N ILE A 219 21.42 -1.32 -4.43
CA ILE A 219 20.71 -2.59 -4.45
C ILE A 219 21.66 -3.67 -3.92
N GLU A 220 21.16 -4.54 -3.04
CA GLU A 220 21.91 -5.64 -2.47
C GLU A 220 21.31 -6.98 -2.91
N GLU A 221 22.10 -7.82 -3.57
CA GLU A 221 21.65 -9.15 -4.04
C GLU A 221 21.16 -10.05 -2.90
N SER A 222 21.78 -9.95 -1.72
CA SER A 222 21.34 -10.67 -0.51
C SER A 222 19.96 -10.28 -0.03
N GLN A 223 19.45 -9.11 -0.45
CA GLN A 223 18.13 -8.59 -0.15
C GLN A 223 17.07 -8.96 -1.22
N ASN A 224 17.38 -9.90 -2.12
CA ASN A 224 16.40 -10.41 -3.07
C ASN A 224 15.39 -11.35 -2.38
N VAL A 225 14.66 -10.78 -1.44
CA VAL A 225 13.69 -11.46 -0.57
C VAL A 225 12.41 -10.62 -0.46
N ASN A 226 11.31 -11.27 -0.12
CA ASN A 226 10.11 -10.60 0.36
C ASN A 226 10.13 -10.56 1.89
N TYR A 227 9.79 -9.42 2.48
CA TYR A 227 9.55 -9.32 3.91
C TYR A 227 8.06 -9.54 4.18
N LEU A 228 7.76 -10.51 5.01
CA LEU A 228 6.40 -10.87 5.41
C LEU A 228 6.19 -10.45 6.86
N SER A 229 5.11 -9.73 7.11
CA SER A 229 4.68 -9.40 8.47
C SER A 229 3.56 -10.34 8.92
N LYS A 230 3.68 -10.84 10.13
CA LYS A 230 2.73 -11.74 10.76
C LYS A 230 2.45 -11.28 12.18
N LEU A 231 1.20 -11.34 12.58
CA LEU A 231 0.82 -11.04 13.96
C LEU A 231 0.92 -12.31 14.82
N GLU A 232 1.82 -12.32 15.78
CA GLU A 232 2.00 -13.37 16.78
C GLU A 232 1.91 -12.77 18.18
N ASP A 233 1.00 -13.28 19.02
CA ASP A 233 0.79 -12.79 20.38
C ASP A 233 0.68 -11.25 20.47
N GLU A 234 -0.14 -10.69 19.57
CA GLU A 234 -0.38 -9.24 19.44
C GLU A 234 0.87 -8.39 19.01
N LYS A 235 1.96 -9.04 18.62
CA LYS A 235 3.17 -8.39 18.09
C LYS A 235 3.39 -8.73 16.63
N LEU A 236 3.83 -7.73 15.87
CA LEU A 236 4.26 -7.98 14.49
C LEU A 236 5.66 -8.59 14.48
N VAL A 237 5.78 -9.73 13.81
CA VAL A 237 7.04 -10.39 13.50
C VAL A 237 7.30 -10.22 12.01
N ILE A 238 8.53 -9.89 11.65
CA ILE A 238 8.96 -9.75 10.26
C ILE A 238 9.84 -10.95 9.90
N GLU A 239 9.46 -11.66 8.85
CA GLU A 239 10.18 -12.80 8.32
C GLU A 239 10.66 -12.48 6.90
N SER A 240 11.91 -12.84 6.58
CA SER A 240 12.40 -12.79 5.21
C SER A 240 12.07 -14.09 4.47
N ASN A 241 11.50 -13.96 3.28
CA ASN A 241 11.17 -15.09 2.42
C ASN A 241 11.89 -14.92 1.07
N PRO A 242 12.80 -15.81 0.68
CA PRO A 242 13.47 -15.72 -0.61
C PRO A 242 12.46 -15.66 -1.76
N THR A 243 12.78 -14.86 -2.78
CA THR A 243 12.00 -14.87 -4.03
C THR A 243 12.24 -16.19 -4.77
N GLU A 244 11.21 -16.68 -5.42
CA GLU A 244 11.36 -17.86 -6.29
C GLU A 244 12.28 -17.55 -7.45
N LYS A 245 13.03 -18.56 -7.91
CA LYS A 245 13.83 -18.43 -9.12
C LYS A 245 12.91 -18.31 -10.33
N LEU A 246 13.32 -17.51 -11.29
CA LEU A 246 12.65 -17.47 -12.58
C LEU A 246 12.71 -18.84 -13.27
N SER A 247 11.67 -19.18 -14.02
CA SER A 247 11.77 -20.32 -14.92
C SER A 247 12.72 -20.01 -16.08
N ASP A 248 13.37 -21.04 -16.64
CA ASP A 248 14.27 -20.88 -17.78
C ASP A 248 13.59 -20.15 -18.96
N GLU A 249 12.29 -20.38 -19.14
CA GLU A 249 11.47 -19.70 -20.16
C GLU A 249 11.37 -18.19 -19.92
N LEU A 250 11.17 -17.79 -18.66
CA LEU A 250 11.09 -16.37 -18.28
C LEU A 250 12.46 -15.69 -18.33
N GLU A 251 13.52 -16.38 -17.91
CA GLU A 251 14.90 -15.85 -18.05
C GLU A 251 15.22 -15.59 -19.51
N LYS A 252 14.94 -16.54 -20.39
CA LYS A 252 15.14 -16.38 -21.84
C LYS A 252 14.31 -15.20 -22.40
N ALA A 253 13.03 -15.08 -22.01
CA ALA A 253 12.18 -13.98 -22.46
C ALA A 253 12.70 -12.60 -22.01
N ILE A 254 13.32 -12.53 -20.83
CA ILE A 254 13.96 -11.29 -20.33
C ILE A 254 15.19 -10.97 -21.17
N ASP A 255 16.02 -11.93 -21.50
CA ASP A 255 17.22 -11.72 -22.31
C ASP A 255 16.89 -11.34 -23.74
N ASP A 256 15.90 -11.97 -24.36
CA ASP A 256 15.37 -11.59 -25.67
C ASP A 256 14.86 -10.13 -25.65
N THR A 257 14.24 -9.69 -24.56
CA THR A 257 13.75 -8.30 -24.39
C THR A 257 14.90 -7.30 -24.23
N LYS A 258 16.00 -7.68 -23.59
CA LYS A 258 17.19 -6.83 -23.48
C LYS A 258 17.84 -6.60 -24.85
N GLU A 259 17.86 -7.60 -25.71
CA GLU A 259 18.34 -7.47 -27.09
C GLU A 259 17.46 -6.51 -27.91
N ILE A 260 16.13 -6.59 -27.77
CA ILE A 260 15.18 -5.68 -28.43
C ILE A 260 15.38 -4.23 -27.97
N LYS A 261 15.60 -3.97 -26.67
CA LYS A 261 15.89 -2.63 -26.16
C LYS A 261 17.17 -2.05 -26.71
N ASN A 262 18.21 -2.84 -26.90
CA ASN A 262 19.43 -2.40 -27.54
C ASN A 262 19.22 -2.05 -29.01
N TYR A 263 18.22 -2.64 -29.68
CA TYR A 263 17.84 -2.34 -31.06
C TYR A 263 16.98 -1.06 -31.16
N SER A 264 16.06 -0.85 -30.22
CA SER A 264 15.16 0.33 -30.19
C SER A 264 15.86 1.60 -29.69
N GLY A 265 16.98 1.51 -29.01
CA GLY A 265 17.81 2.65 -28.63
C GLY A 265 18.41 3.41 -29.82
N LYS A 266 18.31 2.88 -31.04
CA LYS A 266 18.71 3.54 -32.32
C LYS A 266 17.53 4.13 -33.11
N LEU A 267 16.31 3.98 -32.66
CA LEU A 267 15.09 4.41 -33.36
C LEU A 267 14.38 5.61 -32.71
N ILE A 268 14.97 6.22 -31.68
CA ILE A 268 14.42 7.40 -31.00
C ILE A 268 15.53 8.45 -30.83
N GLU A 269 16.14 8.85 -31.95
CA GLU A 269 16.80 10.15 -32.08
C GLU A 269 15.93 11.10 -32.91
#